data_8084985a263dacc9514b70b4e6f575d4
#
_entry.id   8084985a263dacc9514b70b4e6f575d4
#
_cell.length_a   1.000
_cell.length_b   1.000
_cell.length_c   1.000
_cell.angle_alpha   90.00
_cell.angle_beta   90.00
_cell.angle_gamma   90.00
#
_symmetry.space_group_name_H-M   'P 1'
#
loop_
_entity.id
_entity.type
_entity.pdbx_description
1 polymer ?
#
loop_
_entity_poly.entity_id
_entity_poly.type
_entity_poly.pdbx_seq_one_letter_code
_entity_poly.pdbx_strand_id
1 'polypeptide(L)'
;MRRLLLAGAAVALALPGAAAAQSGSGLYSENCLRCHGTAGSGTPRGPRLRGVGAIAADFYLRTGYMPLRSPSDQPTRRHPLFTPSQIDALVAYVASLGKGEPVPKPHPERGSIPVGLRLFTEHCAGCHQVVGEGGYVTGARVPPLKQANATQIAEAVRVGPYLMPRFPKTQISDRELDSIVAYVEWAKHPDDRGGWGIGHIGPVPEGLVAWLLAGTALVAVCVLIGKRNTA
;
A
#
# COMPACT_ATOMS: atom_id res chain seq x y z
N MET A 1 -66.03 -47.50 -4.11
CA MET A 1 -65.01 -46.85 -4.98
C MET A 1 -64.69 -45.48 -4.41
N ARG A 2 -63.61 -45.38 -3.65
CA ARG A 2 -63.16 -44.14 -2.97
C ARG A 2 -61.97 -43.56 -3.82
N ARG A 3 -62.20 -42.40 -4.43
CA ARG A 3 -61.15 -41.67 -5.16
C ARG A 3 -60.33 -40.82 -4.15
N LEU A 4 -59.04 -41.19 -3.92
CA LEU A 4 -58.06 -40.36 -3.22
C LEU A 4 -57.58 -39.28 -4.18
N LEU A 5 -57.85 -38.02 -3.85
CA LEU A 5 -57.24 -36.84 -4.48
C LEU A 5 -55.93 -36.54 -3.75
N LEU A 6 -54.77 -36.77 -4.43
CA LEU A 6 -53.48 -36.37 -3.98
C LEU A 6 -53.28 -34.88 -4.33
N ALA A 7 -53.35 -34.02 -3.32
CA ALA A 7 -52.98 -32.62 -3.46
C ALA A 7 -51.43 -32.48 -3.39
N GLY A 8 -50.79 -32.23 -4.53
CA GLY A 8 -49.36 -31.94 -4.60
C GLY A 8 -49.10 -30.52 -4.13
N ALA A 9 -48.44 -30.36 -2.97
CA ALA A 9 -47.93 -29.08 -2.52
C ALA A 9 -46.63 -28.73 -3.28
N ALA A 10 -46.70 -27.75 -4.16
CA ALA A 10 -45.51 -27.18 -4.82
C ALA A 10 -44.77 -26.30 -3.82
N VAL A 11 -43.64 -26.77 -3.32
CA VAL A 11 -42.70 -25.96 -2.53
C VAL A 11 -41.95 -25.05 -3.48
N ALA A 12 -42.29 -23.77 -3.52
CA ALA A 12 -41.56 -22.74 -4.21
C ALA A 12 -40.25 -22.50 -3.44
N LEU A 13 -39.11 -23.03 -3.93
CA LEU A 13 -37.78 -22.64 -3.47
C LEU A 13 -37.57 -21.17 -3.84
N ALA A 14 -37.69 -20.28 -2.87
CA ALA A 14 -37.23 -18.91 -2.99
C ALA A 14 -35.69 -18.92 -3.10
N LEU A 15 -35.17 -18.75 -4.31
CA LEU A 15 -33.76 -18.48 -4.52
C LEU A 15 -33.41 -17.18 -3.79
N PRO A 16 -32.32 -17.14 -2.98
CA PRO A 16 -31.89 -15.89 -2.36
C PRO A 16 -31.62 -14.90 -3.50
N GLY A 17 -32.38 -13.81 -3.53
CA GLY A 17 -32.18 -12.74 -4.50
C GLY A 17 -30.74 -12.27 -4.42
N ALA A 18 -30.01 -12.29 -5.54
CA ALA A 18 -28.69 -11.70 -5.65
C ALA A 18 -28.80 -10.24 -5.14
N ALA A 19 -28.13 -9.94 -4.03
CA ALA A 19 -28.11 -8.58 -3.50
C ALA A 19 -27.62 -7.67 -4.62
N ALA A 20 -28.47 -6.74 -5.08
CA ALA A 20 -28.12 -5.81 -6.14
C ALA A 20 -26.85 -5.07 -5.72
N ALA A 21 -25.81 -5.16 -6.54
CA ALA A 21 -24.56 -4.48 -6.26
C ALA A 21 -24.84 -2.97 -6.11
N GLN A 22 -24.45 -2.39 -4.96
CA GLN A 22 -24.66 -0.97 -4.70
C GLN A 22 -23.94 -0.14 -5.79
N SER A 23 -24.64 0.83 -6.37
CA SER A 23 -24.04 1.71 -7.37
C SER A 23 -22.95 2.59 -6.75
N GLY A 24 -21.91 2.93 -7.51
CA GLY A 24 -20.84 3.83 -7.05
C GLY A 24 -21.37 5.20 -6.60
N SER A 25 -22.43 5.72 -7.26
CA SER A 25 -23.09 6.96 -6.85
C SER A 25 -23.84 6.83 -5.52
N GLY A 26 -24.49 5.69 -5.27
CA GLY A 26 -25.14 5.40 -3.98
C GLY A 26 -24.13 5.33 -2.85
N LEU A 27 -23.08 4.52 -3.03
CA LEU A 27 -21.97 4.42 -2.06
C LEU A 27 -21.33 5.77 -1.77
N TYR A 28 -21.13 6.59 -2.81
CA TYR A 28 -20.59 7.93 -2.68
C TYR A 28 -21.53 8.84 -1.85
N SER A 29 -22.81 8.82 -2.14
CA SER A 29 -23.79 9.66 -1.43
C SER A 29 -23.88 9.31 0.06
N GLU A 30 -23.76 8.06 0.42
CA GLU A 30 -23.80 7.59 1.79
C GLU A 30 -22.53 7.90 2.58
N ASN A 31 -21.34 7.79 1.94
CA ASN A 31 -20.07 7.75 2.64
C ASN A 31 -19.13 8.93 2.36
N CYS A 32 -19.29 9.64 1.23
CA CYS A 32 -18.32 10.62 0.75
C CYS A 32 -18.88 12.04 0.63
N LEU A 33 -20.20 12.15 0.35
CA LEU A 33 -20.91 13.41 0.08
C LEU A 33 -20.66 14.49 1.14
N ARG A 34 -20.69 14.10 2.42
CA ARG A 34 -20.57 15.01 3.55
C ARG A 34 -19.26 15.81 3.54
N CYS A 35 -18.17 15.19 3.06
CA CYS A 35 -16.87 15.83 2.99
C CYS A 35 -16.53 16.33 1.59
N HIS A 36 -16.84 15.55 0.55
CA HIS A 36 -16.44 15.89 -0.82
C HIS A 36 -17.50 16.59 -1.66
N GLY A 37 -18.67 16.85 -1.09
CA GLY A 37 -19.76 17.59 -1.75
C GLY A 37 -20.46 16.82 -2.87
N THR A 38 -21.57 17.37 -3.36
CA THR A 38 -22.35 16.78 -4.44
C THR A 38 -21.50 16.66 -5.70
N ALA A 39 -21.48 15.46 -6.30
CA ALA A 39 -20.68 15.15 -7.48
C ALA A 39 -19.20 15.60 -7.35
N GLY A 40 -18.60 15.43 -6.16
CA GLY A 40 -17.20 15.73 -5.95
C GLY A 40 -16.84 17.22 -6.07
N SER A 41 -17.76 18.13 -5.76
CA SER A 41 -17.50 19.58 -5.85
C SER A 41 -16.49 20.10 -4.81
N GLY A 42 -16.28 19.35 -3.72
CA GLY A 42 -15.51 19.77 -2.56
C GLY A 42 -16.36 20.54 -1.55
N THR A 43 -15.87 20.62 -0.30
CA THR A 43 -16.42 21.40 0.80
C THR A 43 -15.26 21.87 1.69
N PRO A 44 -15.48 22.72 2.71
CA PRO A 44 -14.44 23.01 3.70
C PRO A 44 -13.92 21.77 4.47
N ARG A 45 -14.63 20.64 4.40
CA ARG A 45 -14.26 19.39 5.08
C ARG A 45 -13.46 18.41 4.22
N GLY A 46 -13.45 18.60 2.89
CA GLY A 46 -12.76 17.70 1.99
C GLY A 46 -12.56 18.29 0.60
N PRO A 47 -11.48 17.92 -0.07
CA PRO A 47 -11.13 18.50 -1.36
C PRO A 47 -12.12 18.10 -2.46
N ARG A 48 -12.08 18.85 -3.54
CA ARG A 48 -12.77 18.53 -4.80
C ARG A 48 -12.23 17.22 -5.37
N LEU A 49 -13.13 16.35 -5.84
CA LEU A 49 -12.77 15.08 -6.49
C LEU A 49 -12.92 15.11 -8.01
N ARG A 50 -13.46 16.19 -8.59
CA ARG A 50 -13.55 16.31 -10.04
C ARG A 50 -12.16 16.45 -10.65
N GLY A 51 -11.81 15.51 -11.53
CA GLY A 51 -10.53 15.51 -12.23
C GLY A 51 -9.38 14.83 -11.48
N VAL A 52 -9.59 14.24 -10.29
CA VAL A 52 -8.56 13.47 -9.60
C VAL A 52 -8.28 12.13 -10.28
N GLY A 53 -9.21 11.64 -11.08
CA GLY A 53 -9.09 10.40 -11.84
C GLY A 53 -9.34 9.13 -11.01
N ALA A 54 -9.33 8.01 -11.72
CA ALA A 54 -9.43 6.69 -11.11
C ALA A 54 -8.25 6.42 -10.18
N ILE A 55 -7.05 6.85 -10.56
CA ILE A 55 -5.80 6.63 -9.83
C ILE A 55 -5.87 7.08 -8.37
N ALA A 56 -6.37 8.29 -8.09
CA ALA A 56 -6.44 8.78 -6.72
C ALA A 56 -7.53 8.04 -5.93
N ALA A 57 -8.69 7.79 -6.53
CA ALA A 57 -9.76 7.07 -5.86
C ALA A 57 -9.34 5.64 -5.49
N ASP A 58 -8.70 4.92 -6.42
CA ASP A 58 -8.21 3.56 -6.18
C ASP A 58 -7.18 3.54 -5.06
N PHE A 59 -6.17 4.39 -5.14
CA PHE A 59 -5.13 4.50 -4.11
C PHE A 59 -5.71 4.72 -2.71
N TYR A 60 -6.49 5.79 -2.54
CA TYR A 60 -6.99 6.16 -1.21
C TYR A 60 -7.98 5.14 -0.62
N LEU A 61 -8.80 4.50 -1.45
CA LEU A 61 -9.77 3.51 -1.00
C LEU A 61 -9.11 2.16 -0.69
N ARG A 62 -8.23 1.66 -1.57
CA ARG A 62 -7.57 0.36 -1.37
C ARG A 62 -6.50 0.38 -0.28
N THR A 63 -5.92 1.52 0.01
CA THR A 63 -4.99 1.66 1.14
C THR A 63 -5.70 1.90 2.47
N GLY A 64 -7.03 2.12 2.45
CA GLY A 64 -7.81 2.48 3.62
C GLY A 64 -7.48 3.87 4.17
N TYR A 65 -6.84 4.73 3.37
CA TYR A 65 -6.57 6.13 3.72
C TYR A 65 -7.87 6.94 3.77
N MET A 66 -8.86 6.56 2.98
CA MET A 66 -10.21 7.12 3.02
C MET A 66 -11.22 6.02 3.39
N PRO A 67 -12.28 6.38 4.12
CA PRO A 67 -12.60 7.71 4.68
C PRO A 67 -11.77 8.06 5.91
N LEU A 68 -11.46 9.35 6.09
CA LEU A 68 -10.88 9.88 7.33
C LEU A 68 -11.98 10.03 8.42
N ARG A 69 -11.59 9.96 9.68
CA ARG A 69 -12.51 10.25 10.80
C ARG A 69 -12.71 11.76 10.97
N SER A 70 -11.62 12.52 10.82
CA SER A 70 -11.62 13.98 10.83
C SER A 70 -10.83 14.50 9.62
N PRO A 71 -11.23 15.67 9.05
CA PRO A 71 -10.47 16.33 8.00
C PRO A 71 -9.01 16.66 8.34
N SER A 72 -8.70 16.80 9.63
CA SER A 72 -7.36 17.09 10.15
C SER A 72 -6.49 15.85 10.35
N ASP A 73 -7.06 14.65 10.22
CA ASP A 73 -6.31 13.42 10.44
C ASP A 73 -5.28 13.21 9.33
N GLN A 74 -4.08 12.75 9.69
CA GLN A 74 -3.14 12.22 8.73
C GLN A 74 -3.67 10.89 8.16
N PRO A 75 -3.73 10.74 6.83
CA PRO A 75 -4.07 9.45 6.22
C PRO A 75 -3.07 8.38 6.65
N THR A 76 -3.55 7.30 7.21
CA THR A 76 -2.73 6.14 7.58
C THR A 76 -3.33 4.87 6.98
N ARG A 77 -2.47 3.91 6.61
CA ARG A 77 -2.92 2.64 6.06
C ARG A 77 -3.80 1.91 7.08
N ARG A 78 -4.95 1.45 6.59
CA ARG A 78 -5.94 0.67 7.35
C ARG A 78 -6.52 -0.43 6.47
N HIS A 79 -7.28 -1.32 7.07
CA HIS A 79 -8.15 -2.19 6.30
C HIS A 79 -9.16 -1.33 5.51
N PRO A 80 -9.33 -1.58 4.19
CA PRO A 80 -10.36 -0.91 3.41
C PRO A 80 -11.75 -1.09 4.03
N LEU A 81 -12.53 -0.02 4.06
CA LEU A 81 -13.90 -0.06 4.59
C LEU A 81 -14.85 -0.80 3.65
N PHE A 82 -14.58 -0.75 2.37
CA PHE A 82 -15.42 -1.28 1.31
C PHE A 82 -14.87 -2.59 0.75
N THR A 83 -15.77 -3.45 0.26
CA THR A 83 -15.37 -4.64 -0.49
C THR A 83 -14.68 -4.28 -1.80
N PRO A 84 -13.90 -5.18 -2.42
CA PRO A 84 -13.26 -4.90 -3.70
C PRO A 84 -14.23 -4.41 -4.79
N SER A 85 -15.41 -5.01 -4.90
CA SER A 85 -16.44 -4.63 -5.88
C SER A 85 -17.04 -3.25 -5.59
N GLN A 86 -17.22 -2.89 -4.32
CA GLN A 86 -17.67 -1.55 -3.91
C GLN A 86 -16.60 -0.50 -4.21
N ILE A 87 -15.31 -0.82 -3.99
CA ILE A 87 -14.20 0.06 -4.35
C ILE A 87 -14.19 0.28 -5.87
N ASP A 88 -14.32 -0.78 -6.68
CA ASP A 88 -14.38 -0.65 -8.14
C ASP A 88 -15.52 0.25 -8.59
N ALA A 89 -16.71 0.11 -7.99
CA ALA A 89 -17.85 0.97 -8.27
C ALA A 89 -17.60 2.44 -7.88
N LEU A 90 -16.98 2.69 -6.72
CA LEU A 90 -16.60 4.03 -6.26
C LEU A 90 -15.54 4.66 -7.18
N VAL A 91 -14.51 3.89 -7.57
CA VAL A 91 -13.46 4.33 -8.48
C VAL A 91 -14.04 4.74 -9.84
N ALA A 92 -14.92 3.89 -10.40
CA ALA A 92 -15.61 4.19 -11.65
C ALA A 92 -16.48 5.47 -11.54
N TYR A 93 -17.20 5.64 -10.43
CA TYR A 93 -17.99 6.84 -10.19
C TYR A 93 -17.11 8.08 -10.08
N VAL A 94 -16.04 8.07 -9.29
CA VAL A 94 -15.13 9.23 -9.15
C VAL A 94 -14.46 9.56 -10.49
N ALA A 95 -14.04 8.55 -11.25
CA ALA A 95 -13.49 8.74 -12.59
C ALA A 95 -14.48 9.43 -13.54
N SER A 96 -15.78 9.18 -13.41
CA SER A 96 -16.83 9.81 -14.22
C SER A 96 -17.05 11.28 -13.89
N LEU A 97 -16.58 11.77 -12.76
CA LEU A 97 -16.76 13.17 -12.31
C LEU A 97 -15.88 14.19 -13.05
N GLY A 98 -14.94 13.74 -13.88
CA GLY A 98 -14.10 14.61 -14.69
C GLY A 98 -12.87 13.90 -15.22
N LYS A 99 -12.20 14.53 -16.20
CA LYS A 99 -11.01 13.97 -16.83
C LYS A 99 -9.85 13.92 -15.82
N GLY A 100 -9.32 12.72 -15.57
CA GLY A 100 -8.17 12.47 -14.69
C GLY A 100 -7.40 11.23 -15.14
N GLU A 101 -6.32 10.90 -14.42
CA GLU A 101 -5.47 9.77 -14.78
C GLU A 101 -6.14 8.42 -14.42
N PRO A 102 -5.97 7.39 -15.27
CA PRO A 102 -6.41 6.04 -14.96
C PRO A 102 -5.49 5.41 -13.90
N VAL A 103 -5.92 4.27 -13.33
CA VAL A 103 -5.08 3.43 -12.47
C VAL A 103 -3.89 2.93 -13.30
N PRO A 104 -2.65 3.14 -12.82
CA PRO A 104 -1.45 2.70 -13.54
C PRO A 104 -1.33 1.18 -13.53
N LYS A 105 -0.71 0.65 -14.58
CA LYS A 105 -0.35 -0.76 -14.69
C LYS A 105 1.18 -0.86 -14.77
N PRO A 106 1.89 -0.83 -13.64
CA PRO A 106 3.35 -0.93 -13.65
C PRO A 106 3.80 -2.32 -14.13
N HIS A 107 4.97 -2.35 -14.75
CA HIS A 107 5.60 -3.54 -15.30
C HIS A 107 7.00 -3.74 -14.67
N PRO A 108 7.09 -4.10 -13.37
CA PRO A 108 8.37 -4.25 -12.67
C PRO A 108 9.31 -5.26 -13.34
N GLU A 109 8.77 -6.23 -14.05
CA GLU A 109 9.55 -7.21 -14.85
C GLU A 109 10.34 -6.58 -15.99
N ARG A 110 9.98 -5.38 -16.41
CA ARG A 110 10.71 -4.57 -17.42
C ARG A 110 11.66 -3.56 -16.80
N GLY A 111 11.59 -3.40 -15.48
CA GLY A 111 12.41 -2.48 -14.70
C GLY A 111 13.81 -3.01 -14.45
N SER A 112 14.72 -2.11 -14.12
CA SER A 112 16.10 -2.42 -13.73
C SER A 112 16.28 -2.11 -12.25
N ILE A 113 16.59 -3.10 -11.41
CA ILE A 113 16.82 -2.92 -9.97
C ILE A 113 17.93 -1.88 -9.70
N PRO A 114 19.11 -1.89 -10.35
CA PRO A 114 20.12 -0.86 -10.13
C PRO A 114 19.66 0.57 -10.49
N VAL A 115 18.89 0.72 -11.57
CA VAL A 115 18.30 2.01 -11.94
C VAL A 115 17.25 2.42 -10.90
N GLY A 116 16.42 1.49 -10.46
CA GLY A 116 15.43 1.72 -9.43
C GLY A 116 16.04 2.13 -8.08
N LEU A 117 17.12 1.47 -7.65
CA LEU A 117 17.89 1.84 -6.46
C LEU A 117 18.39 3.28 -6.54
N ARG A 118 18.99 3.67 -7.66
CA ARG A 118 19.51 5.03 -7.85
C ARG A 118 18.38 6.05 -7.77
N LEU A 119 17.30 5.87 -8.54
CA LEU A 119 16.15 6.78 -8.55
C LEU A 119 15.44 6.84 -7.19
N PHE A 120 15.31 5.71 -6.52
CA PHE A 120 14.71 5.65 -5.18
C PHE A 120 15.58 6.39 -4.17
N THR A 121 16.90 6.24 -4.24
CA THR A 121 17.84 6.96 -3.36
C THR A 121 17.78 8.46 -3.60
N GLU A 122 17.72 8.89 -4.85
CA GLU A 122 17.67 10.31 -5.23
C GLU A 122 16.34 11.00 -4.82
N HIS A 123 15.21 10.30 -4.90
CA HIS A 123 13.89 10.92 -4.79
C HIS A 123 13.03 10.46 -3.61
N CYS A 124 13.29 9.28 -3.05
CA CYS A 124 12.39 8.62 -2.11
C CYS A 124 13.03 8.31 -0.75
N ALA A 125 14.31 7.93 -0.74
CA ALA A 125 14.99 7.43 0.46
C ALA A 125 15.09 8.47 1.57
N GLY A 126 15.10 9.76 1.26
CA GLY A 126 15.11 10.84 2.25
C GLY A 126 13.93 10.80 3.23
N CYS A 127 12.78 10.25 2.78
CA CYS A 127 11.60 10.04 3.60
C CYS A 127 11.38 8.56 3.93
N HIS A 128 11.51 7.67 2.95
CA HIS A 128 11.17 6.25 3.08
C HIS A 128 12.34 5.37 3.56
N GLN A 129 13.54 5.93 3.75
CA GLN A 129 14.80 5.21 3.95
C GLN A 129 15.16 4.33 2.74
N VAL A 130 16.42 3.90 2.63
CA VAL A 130 16.90 3.20 1.43
C VAL A 130 16.12 1.90 1.18
N VAL A 131 15.80 1.15 2.21
CA VAL A 131 15.07 -0.13 2.10
C VAL A 131 13.56 0.00 2.27
N GLY A 132 13.02 1.22 2.29
CA GLY A 132 11.56 1.43 2.33
C GLY A 132 10.90 1.18 3.69
N GLU A 133 11.64 1.20 4.79
CA GLU A 133 11.09 0.97 6.15
C GLU A 133 10.22 2.12 6.66
N GLY A 134 10.28 3.27 6.00
CA GLY A 134 9.54 4.46 6.44
C GLY A 134 10.13 5.09 7.70
N GLY A 135 9.36 5.87 8.40
CA GLY A 135 9.82 6.56 9.61
C GLY A 135 9.02 7.82 9.89
N TYR A 136 9.71 8.85 10.37
CA TYR A 136 9.12 10.15 10.67
C TYR A 136 9.91 11.26 9.99
N VAL A 137 9.17 12.17 9.37
CA VAL A 137 9.69 13.45 8.87
C VAL A 137 8.90 14.58 9.52
N THR A 138 9.38 15.83 9.39
CA THR A 138 8.65 16.96 9.92
C THR A 138 7.22 17.02 9.39
N GLY A 139 6.24 16.91 10.28
CA GLY A 139 4.82 16.98 9.95
C GLY A 139 4.16 15.69 9.50
N ALA A 140 4.89 14.57 9.34
CA ALA A 140 4.27 13.33 8.92
C ALA A 140 5.00 12.06 9.38
N ARG A 141 4.21 11.01 9.59
CA ARG A 141 4.70 9.63 9.61
C ARG A 141 4.76 9.11 8.19
N VAL A 142 5.93 8.67 7.76
CA VAL A 142 6.16 8.05 6.46
C VAL A 142 5.88 6.55 6.57
N PRO A 143 4.96 5.98 5.77
CA PRO A 143 4.64 4.57 5.89
C PRO A 143 5.76 3.67 5.36
N PRO A 144 5.94 2.47 5.94
CA PRO A 144 6.78 1.44 5.34
C PRO A 144 6.16 0.94 4.03
N LEU A 145 7.01 0.62 3.05
CA LEU A 145 6.57 0.18 1.72
C LEU A 145 6.31 -1.33 1.63
N LYS A 146 6.64 -2.09 2.66
CA LYS A 146 6.48 -3.55 2.72
C LYS A 146 5.06 -4.02 2.39
N GLN A 147 4.04 -3.25 2.78
CA GLN A 147 2.63 -3.59 2.56
C GLN A 147 2.05 -3.04 1.24
N ALA A 148 2.79 -2.20 0.52
CA ALA A 148 2.32 -1.63 -0.74
C ALA A 148 2.57 -2.61 -1.89
N ASN A 149 1.59 -2.86 -2.75
CA ASN A 149 1.80 -3.61 -3.98
C ASN A 149 2.31 -2.70 -5.11
N ALA A 150 2.71 -3.29 -6.23
CA ALA A 150 3.26 -2.57 -7.38
C ALA A 150 2.35 -1.42 -7.87
N THR A 151 1.06 -1.66 -7.97
CA THR A 151 0.08 -0.64 -8.37
C THR A 151 0.04 0.50 -7.38
N GLN A 152 -0.04 0.22 -6.08
CA GLN A 152 -0.08 1.23 -5.02
C GLN A 152 1.20 2.07 -4.97
N ILE A 153 2.37 1.48 -5.25
CA ILE A 153 3.63 2.22 -5.37
C ILE A 153 3.55 3.20 -6.54
N ALA A 154 3.12 2.72 -7.71
CA ALA A 154 2.98 3.55 -8.90
C ALA A 154 1.94 4.67 -8.72
N GLU A 155 0.82 4.38 -8.09
CA GLU A 155 -0.21 5.37 -7.74
C GLU A 155 0.34 6.44 -6.79
N ALA A 156 1.02 6.03 -5.72
CA ALA A 156 1.60 6.97 -4.76
C ALA A 156 2.56 7.95 -5.42
N VAL A 157 3.44 7.46 -6.31
CA VAL A 157 4.38 8.30 -7.07
C VAL A 157 3.64 9.31 -7.95
N ARG A 158 2.54 8.91 -8.60
CA ARG A 158 1.77 9.77 -9.51
C ARG A 158 0.79 10.71 -8.80
N VAL A 159 0.25 10.29 -7.65
CA VAL A 159 -0.73 11.07 -6.87
C VAL A 159 -0.05 12.03 -5.90
N GLY A 160 1.03 11.61 -5.25
CA GLY A 160 1.67 12.36 -4.19
C GLY A 160 0.77 12.51 -2.96
N PRO A 161 0.43 11.40 -2.25
CA PRO A 161 -0.51 11.44 -1.15
C PRO A 161 0.02 12.25 0.04
N TYR A 162 -0.85 13.08 0.62
CA TYR A 162 -0.57 13.90 1.81
C TYR A 162 0.65 14.82 1.60
N LEU A 163 1.76 14.61 2.32
CA LEU A 163 3.00 15.39 2.19
C LEU A 163 4.01 14.77 1.20
N MET A 164 3.70 13.63 0.61
CA MET A 164 4.55 13.05 -0.42
C MET A 164 4.50 13.91 -1.69
N PRO A 165 5.64 14.28 -2.30
CA PRO A 165 5.61 15.00 -3.55
C PRO A 165 5.03 14.16 -4.68
N ARG A 166 4.36 14.82 -5.62
CA ARG A 166 3.89 14.21 -6.86
C ARG A 166 5.00 14.21 -7.89
N PHE A 167 5.24 13.08 -8.54
CA PHE A 167 6.20 12.93 -9.62
C PHE A 167 5.49 12.70 -10.95
N PRO A 168 5.35 13.72 -11.81
CA PRO A 168 4.75 13.57 -13.12
C PRO A 168 5.63 12.74 -14.07
N LYS A 169 5.05 12.27 -15.18
CA LYS A 169 5.77 11.46 -16.20
C LYS A 169 6.96 12.19 -16.83
N THR A 170 6.96 13.51 -16.80
CA THR A 170 8.06 14.35 -17.27
C THR A 170 9.27 14.33 -16.34
N GLN A 171 9.07 13.99 -15.06
CA GLN A 171 10.14 13.90 -14.06
C GLN A 171 10.60 12.45 -13.85
N ILE A 172 9.67 11.52 -13.75
CA ILE A 172 9.89 10.08 -13.67
C ILE A 172 9.03 9.43 -14.75
N SER A 173 9.63 8.98 -15.85
CA SER A 173 8.94 8.28 -16.94
C SER A 173 8.29 6.98 -16.45
N ASP A 174 7.40 6.38 -17.23
CA ASP A 174 6.77 5.11 -16.87
C ASP A 174 7.81 3.98 -16.76
N ARG A 175 8.87 3.98 -17.58
CA ARG A 175 9.95 2.98 -17.51
C ARG A 175 10.82 3.15 -16.26
N GLU A 176 11.09 4.38 -15.85
CA GLU A 176 11.79 4.67 -14.60
C GLU A 176 10.94 4.30 -13.39
N LEU A 177 9.62 4.52 -13.46
CA LEU A 177 8.67 4.06 -12.45
C LEU A 177 8.66 2.54 -12.35
N ASP A 178 8.66 1.80 -13.47
CA ASP A 178 8.79 0.33 -13.47
C ASP A 178 10.08 -0.10 -12.74
N SER A 179 11.19 0.62 -12.94
CA SER A 179 12.45 0.34 -12.25
C SER A 179 12.38 0.63 -10.75
N ILE A 180 11.75 1.73 -10.34
CA ILE A 180 11.51 2.03 -8.91
C ILE A 180 10.65 0.94 -8.28
N VAL A 181 9.58 0.52 -8.94
CA VAL A 181 8.72 -0.56 -8.44
C VAL A 181 9.49 -1.87 -8.33
N ALA A 182 10.30 -2.22 -9.36
CA ALA A 182 11.15 -3.41 -9.33
C ALA A 182 12.13 -3.40 -8.13
N TYR A 183 12.74 -2.25 -7.86
CA TYR A 183 13.63 -2.09 -6.71
C TYR A 183 12.87 -2.24 -5.37
N VAL A 184 11.73 -1.58 -5.22
CA VAL A 184 10.95 -1.66 -3.97
C VAL A 184 10.45 -3.08 -3.73
N GLU A 185 9.99 -3.80 -4.77
CA GLU A 185 9.59 -5.20 -4.64
C GLU A 185 10.77 -6.10 -4.24
N TRP A 186 11.95 -5.90 -4.83
CA TRP A 186 13.16 -6.61 -4.44
C TRP A 186 13.58 -6.28 -2.99
N ALA A 187 13.53 -5.01 -2.58
CA ALA A 187 13.92 -4.58 -1.24
C ALA A 187 13.03 -5.14 -0.12
N LYS A 188 11.82 -5.61 -0.42
CA LYS A 188 10.95 -6.31 0.55
C LYS A 188 11.49 -7.68 0.93
N HIS A 189 12.24 -8.32 0.03
CA HIS A 189 12.77 -9.66 0.16
C HIS A 189 14.20 -9.70 -0.39
N PRO A 190 15.14 -8.96 0.23
CA PRO A 190 16.52 -8.90 -0.26
C PRO A 190 17.16 -10.30 -0.19
N ASP A 191 18.05 -10.55 -1.15
CA ASP A 191 18.81 -11.80 -1.21
C ASP A 191 19.98 -11.73 -0.21
N ASP A 192 19.84 -12.38 0.94
CA ASP A 192 20.86 -12.46 1.99
C ASP A 192 21.91 -13.49 1.64
N ARG A 193 22.83 -13.15 0.75
CA ARG A 193 23.94 -14.04 0.42
C ARG A 193 24.95 -14.08 1.56
N GLY A 194 25.02 -15.19 2.27
CA GLY A 194 26.08 -15.50 3.22
C GLY A 194 25.89 -14.98 4.64
N GLY A 195 24.68 -14.65 5.06
CA GLY A 195 24.41 -14.18 6.41
C GLY A 195 23.08 -14.71 6.98
N TRP A 196 22.87 -14.51 8.26
CA TRP A 196 21.55 -14.63 8.87
C TRP A 196 20.83 -13.29 8.72
N GLY A 197 19.75 -13.25 7.95
CA GLY A 197 18.90 -12.07 7.86
C GLY A 197 18.20 -11.83 9.20
N ILE A 198 18.73 -10.89 9.98
CA ILE A 198 18.16 -10.50 11.29
C ILE A 198 17.06 -9.44 11.03
N GLY A 199 16.05 -9.80 10.25
CA GLY A 199 14.91 -8.93 9.92
C GLY A 199 15.24 -7.73 9.03
N HIS A 200 16.41 -7.69 8.40
CA HIS A 200 16.86 -6.62 7.49
C HIS A 200 16.79 -5.20 8.09
N ILE A 201 17.08 -5.09 9.40
CA ILE A 201 16.99 -3.82 10.15
C ILE A 201 18.18 -2.89 9.90
N GLY A 202 19.13 -3.33 9.08
CA GLY A 202 20.28 -2.55 8.63
C GLY A 202 21.59 -2.94 9.28
N PRO A 203 22.71 -2.42 8.74
CA PRO A 203 24.07 -2.90 9.08
C PRO A 203 24.49 -2.60 10.53
N VAL A 204 23.93 -1.59 11.18
CA VAL A 204 24.33 -1.23 12.54
C VAL A 204 23.83 -2.26 13.57
N PRO A 205 22.53 -2.60 13.65
CA PRO A 205 22.06 -3.66 14.55
C PRO A 205 22.64 -5.03 14.20
N GLU A 206 22.77 -5.35 12.91
CA GLU A 206 23.35 -6.61 12.45
C GLU A 206 24.82 -6.73 12.85
N GLY A 207 25.58 -5.65 12.64
CA GLY A 207 26.97 -5.55 13.08
C GLY A 207 27.13 -5.67 14.61
N LEU A 208 26.23 -5.05 15.38
CA LEU A 208 26.26 -5.15 16.84
C LEU A 208 26.08 -6.59 17.31
N VAL A 209 25.13 -7.34 16.75
CA VAL A 209 24.95 -8.76 17.07
C VAL A 209 26.17 -9.58 16.71
N ALA A 210 26.74 -9.37 15.53
CA ALA A 210 27.96 -10.05 15.08
C ALA A 210 29.15 -9.78 16.04
N TRP A 211 29.35 -8.54 16.46
CA TRP A 211 30.39 -8.13 17.40
C TRP A 211 30.19 -8.75 18.79
N LEU A 212 28.96 -8.77 19.31
CA LEU A 212 28.67 -9.38 20.60
C LEU A 212 28.96 -10.86 20.58
N LEU A 213 28.53 -11.58 19.56
CA LEU A 213 28.78 -13.02 19.42
C LEU A 213 30.28 -13.33 19.25
N ALA A 214 30.97 -12.63 18.34
CA ALA A 214 32.39 -12.82 18.10
C ALA A 214 33.23 -12.43 19.31
N GLY A 215 32.92 -11.34 19.98
CA GLY A 215 33.61 -10.89 21.20
C GLY A 215 33.43 -11.89 22.35
N THR A 216 32.23 -12.39 22.57
CA THR A 216 31.94 -13.41 23.58
C THR A 216 32.68 -14.71 23.31
N ALA A 217 32.67 -15.19 22.06
CA ALA A 217 33.41 -16.37 21.66
C ALA A 217 34.92 -16.23 21.88
N LEU A 218 35.48 -15.07 21.49
CA LEU A 218 36.91 -14.77 21.66
C LEU A 218 37.29 -14.76 23.12
N VAL A 219 36.54 -14.10 24.00
CA VAL A 219 36.78 -14.08 25.46
C VAL A 219 36.71 -15.49 26.02
N ALA A 220 35.71 -16.29 25.64
CA ALA A 220 35.60 -17.67 26.08
C ALA A 220 36.82 -18.51 25.69
N VAL A 221 37.31 -18.39 24.46
CA VAL A 221 38.52 -19.07 23.98
C VAL A 221 39.73 -18.61 24.76
N CYS A 222 39.93 -17.33 25.01
CA CYS A 222 41.04 -16.79 25.78
C CYS A 222 41.02 -17.32 27.24
N VAL A 223 39.86 -17.36 27.86
CA VAL A 223 39.72 -17.95 29.23
C VAL A 223 40.05 -19.45 29.26
N LEU A 224 39.60 -20.21 28.26
CA LEU A 224 39.92 -21.62 28.15
C LEU A 224 41.41 -21.89 27.99
N ILE A 225 42.08 -21.11 27.13
CA ILE A 225 43.55 -21.21 26.94
C ILE A 225 44.28 -20.82 28.23
N GLY A 226 43.87 -19.73 28.89
CA GLY A 226 44.45 -19.31 30.17
C GLY A 226 44.37 -20.37 31.25
N LYS A 227 43.20 -21.00 31.40
CA LYS A 227 43.02 -22.10 32.35
C LYS A 227 43.90 -23.33 32.07
N ARG A 228 44.13 -23.65 30.78
CA ARG A 228 45.02 -24.77 30.40
C ARG A 228 46.49 -24.50 30.72
N ASN A 229 46.92 -23.23 30.73
CA ASN A 229 48.32 -22.87 30.99
C ASN A 229 48.61 -22.68 32.49
N THR A 230 47.59 -22.70 33.35
CA THR A 230 47.72 -22.57 34.81
C THR A 230 47.49 -23.90 35.55
N ALA A 231 47.19 -24.97 34.86
CA ALA A 231 47.10 -26.35 35.35
C ALA A 231 48.37 -27.14 34.94
#